data_6e3c67e583ff4cd03da0e11def917b7d
#
_entry.id   6e3c67e583ff4cd03da0e11def917b7d
#
_cell.length_a   1.000
_cell.length_b   1.000
_cell.length_c   1.000
_cell.angle_alpha   90.00
_cell.angle_beta   90.00
_cell.angle_gamma   90.00
#
_symmetry.space_group_name_H-M   'P 1'
#
loop_
_entity.id
_entity.type
_entity.pdbx_description
1 polymer ?
#
loop_
_entity_poly.entity_id
_entity_poly.type
_entity_poly.pdbx_seq_one_letter_code
_entity_poly.pdbx_strand_id
1 'polypeptide(L)'
;LVWNPEPYVAVGSPSAYAFRTIQGFTGSHYIFKLNQRARERGVRFLYDQPVTDLLQDPVSGNVNGVVVKSKNHEVIYIRGNAVVIATGGYSANNALCRKFNSEISALMPSTANPGGRYLDGAWGDALEFTKPFHAATVDLDKIQKICFLGGRLVDYTGADIYLNKNGLRFVNEGASHGDVLVELLKQPQRAMWVITDSQSKKGLSLENKLADGAVKKFDSLRQ
;
A
#
# COMPACT_ATOMS: atom_id res chain seq x y z
N LEU A 1 4.06 14.03 18.88
CA LEU A 1 4.97 13.08 18.23
C LEU A 1 6.35 13.24 18.86
N VAL A 2 6.89 12.16 19.41
CA VAL A 2 8.27 12.10 19.87
C VAL A 2 9.03 11.33 18.77
N TRP A 3 9.99 11.98 18.16
CA TRP A 3 10.82 11.40 17.12
C TRP A 3 11.96 10.60 17.73
N ASN A 4 12.28 9.47 17.14
CA ASN A 4 13.54 8.81 17.40
C ASN A 4 14.66 9.70 16.78
N PRO A 5 15.62 10.19 17.59
CA PRO A 5 16.70 11.05 17.08
C PRO A 5 17.66 10.29 16.14
N GLU A 6 17.67 8.95 16.22
CA GLU A 6 18.52 8.15 15.35
C GLU A 6 17.81 7.79 14.04
N PRO A 7 18.47 8.01 12.90
CA PRO A 7 17.94 7.60 11.61
C PRO A 7 17.81 6.08 11.54
N TYR A 8 16.70 5.63 10.99
CA TYR A 8 16.46 4.21 10.73
C TYR A 8 16.83 3.89 9.28
N VAL A 9 17.66 2.88 9.11
CA VAL A 9 17.96 2.32 7.79
C VAL A 9 17.14 1.05 7.59
N ALA A 10 16.20 1.08 6.68
CA ALA A 10 15.50 -0.13 6.28
C ALA A 10 16.43 -1.04 5.47
N VAL A 11 16.42 -2.34 5.76
CA VAL A 11 17.24 -3.33 5.03
C VAL A 11 16.89 -3.26 3.53
N GLY A 12 17.93 -3.14 2.69
CA GLY A 12 17.78 -3.01 1.24
C GLY A 12 17.37 -1.62 0.75
N SER A 13 17.27 -0.62 1.64
CA SER A 13 17.05 0.77 1.26
C SER A 13 18.35 1.46 0.90
N PRO A 14 18.44 2.22 -0.19
CA PRO A 14 19.59 3.04 -0.51
C PRO A 14 19.71 4.29 0.37
N SER A 15 18.67 4.61 1.12
CA SER A 15 18.58 5.82 1.95
C SER A 15 18.84 5.51 3.42
N ALA A 16 19.80 6.23 4.00
CA ALA A 16 20.09 6.19 5.43
C ALA A 16 19.15 7.05 6.30
N TYR A 17 18.20 7.79 5.68
CA TYR A 17 17.40 8.81 6.37
C TYR A 17 15.91 8.42 6.38
N ALA A 18 15.58 7.41 7.16
CA ALA A 18 14.20 7.17 7.52
C ALA A 18 13.98 7.52 9.00
N PHE A 19 13.06 8.44 9.28
CA PHE A 19 12.68 8.78 10.65
C PHE A 19 11.38 8.07 11.00
N ARG A 20 11.29 7.56 12.22
CA ARG A 20 10.10 6.92 12.76
C ARG A 20 9.80 7.44 14.15
N THR A 21 8.56 7.30 14.59
CA THR A 21 8.19 7.62 15.95
C THR A 21 8.74 6.58 16.93
N ILE A 22 9.12 7.01 18.15
CA ILE A 22 9.62 6.10 19.19
C ILE A 22 8.57 5.04 19.57
N GLN A 23 7.28 5.36 19.46
CA GLN A 23 6.17 4.56 19.97
C GLN A 23 5.56 3.59 18.96
N GLY A 24 6.09 3.50 17.75
CA GLY A 24 5.53 2.58 16.76
C GLY A 24 6.13 2.71 15.37
N PHE A 25 6.03 1.61 14.61
CA PHE A 25 6.57 1.48 13.26
C PHE A 25 5.52 1.78 12.18
N THR A 26 4.29 2.15 12.57
CA THR A 26 3.18 2.28 11.66
C THR A 26 2.78 3.74 11.46
N GLY A 27 2.19 4.03 10.31
CA GLY A 27 1.61 5.33 9.99
C GLY A 27 0.46 5.76 10.93
N SER A 28 -0.09 4.84 11.72
CA SER A 28 -1.23 5.10 12.60
C SER A 28 -0.97 6.22 13.62
N HIS A 29 0.25 6.32 14.16
CA HIS A 29 0.60 7.40 15.08
C HIS A 29 0.56 8.78 14.44
N TYR A 30 0.97 8.90 13.18
CA TYR A 30 0.85 10.15 12.43
C TYR A 30 -0.63 10.51 12.22
N ILE A 31 -1.41 9.54 11.77
CA ILE A 31 -2.84 9.74 11.53
C ILE A 31 -3.57 10.11 12.81
N PHE A 32 -3.26 9.44 13.93
CA PHE A 32 -3.84 9.78 15.23
C PHE A 32 -3.58 11.23 15.62
N LYS A 33 -2.33 11.69 15.53
CA LYS A 33 -1.96 13.07 15.89
C LYS A 33 -2.52 14.11 14.92
N LEU A 34 -2.54 13.81 13.62
CA LEU A 34 -3.15 14.67 12.61
C LEU A 34 -4.66 14.79 12.83
N ASN A 35 -5.34 13.68 13.12
CA ASN A 35 -6.77 13.67 13.40
C ASN A 35 -7.09 14.49 14.66
N GLN A 36 -6.34 14.30 15.75
CA GLN A 36 -6.49 15.10 16.96
C GLN A 36 -6.36 16.60 16.64
N ARG A 37 -5.30 16.99 15.93
CA ARG A 37 -5.06 18.39 15.60
C ARG A 37 -6.12 18.99 14.67
N ALA A 38 -6.61 18.21 13.74
CA ALA A 38 -7.71 18.63 12.86
C ALA A 38 -9.00 18.90 13.65
N ARG A 39 -9.33 18.01 14.60
CA ARG A 39 -10.50 18.22 15.50
C ARG A 39 -10.37 19.45 16.37
N GLU A 40 -9.21 19.70 16.94
CA GLU A 40 -8.91 20.91 17.71
C GLU A 40 -9.11 22.20 16.88
N ARG A 41 -8.96 22.09 15.57
CA ARG A 41 -9.18 23.19 14.60
C ARG A 41 -10.60 23.25 14.03
N GLY A 42 -11.52 22.45 14.56
CA GLY A 42 -12.91 22.45 14.16
C GLY A 42 -13.22 21.66 12.86
N VAL A 43 -12.29 20.84 12.37
CA VAL A 43 -12.55 19.99 11.19
C VAL A 43 -13.61 18.95 11.57
N ARG A 44 -14.66 18.86 10.74
CA ARG A 44 -15.71 17.85 10.86
C ARG A 44 -15.31 16.62 10.07
N PHE A 45 -15.45 15.44 10.68
CA PHE A 45 -15.20 14.15 10.05
C PHE A 45 -16.52 13.41 9.85
N LEU A 46 -16.78 13.02 8.62
CA LEU A 46 -17.93 12.19 8.25
C LEU A 46 -17.38 10.83 7.80
N TYR A 47 -17.57 9.82 8.64
CA TYR A 47 -17.13 8.44 8.37
C TYR A 47 -18.25 7.62 7.73
N ASP A 48 -17.87 6.54 7.07
CA ASP A 48 -18.81 5.60 6.43
C ASP A 48 -19.73 6.28 5.39
N GLN A 49 -19.21 7.31 4.76
CA GLN A 49 -19.93 8.11 3.78
C GLN A 49 -19.08 8.25 2.52
N PRO A 50 -19.07 7.24 1.65
CA PRO A 50 -18.31 7.27 0.41
C PRO A 50 -18.79 8.40 -0.50
N VAL A 51 -17.84 9.14 -1.04
CA VAL A 51 -18.08 10.12 -2.10
C VAL A 51 -18.26 9.35 -3.40
N THR A 52 -19.37 9.60 -4.09
CA THR A 52 -19.70 8.94 -5.38
C THR A 52 -19.49 9.86 -6.56
N ASP A 53 -19.65 11.17 -6.37
CA ASP A 53 -19.55 12.15 -7.43
C ASP A 53 -19.10 13.52 -6.92
N LEU A 54 -18.72 14.39 -7.85
CA LEU A 54 -18.48 15.82 -7.59
C LEU A 54 -19.72 16.63 -7.95
N LEU A 55 -19.97 17.68 -7.18
CA LEU A 55 -21.00 18.68 -7.52
C LEU A 55 -20.38 19.78 -8.37
N GLN A 56 -21.05 20.11 -9.47
CA GLN A 56 -20.69 21.19 -10.35
C GLN A 56 -21.71 22.32 -10.23
N ASP A 57 -21.23 23.52 -10.17
CA ASP A 57 -22.07 24.71 -10.29
C ASP A 57 -22.54 24.84 -11.75
N PRO A 58 -23.85 24.90 -12.00
CA PRO A 58 -24.38 24.88 -13.37
C PRO A 58 -24.11 26.17 -14.14
N VAL A 59 -23.78 27.25 -13.46
CA VAL A 59 -23.52 28.55 -14.10
C VAL A 59 -22.04 28.72 -14.41
N SER A 60 -21.17 28.49 -13.41
CA SER A 60 -19.73 28.70 -13.57
C SER A 60 -19.00 27.46 -14.08
N GLY A 61 -19.59 26.27 -13.99
CA GLY A 61 -18.92 25.00 -14.30
C GLY A 61 -17.89 24.56 -13.25
N ASN A 62 -17.72 25.30 -12.18
CA ASN A 62 -16.75 24.96 -11.14
C ASN A 62 -17.24 23.83 -10.23
N VAL A 63 -16.31 23.00 -9.74
CA VAL A 63 -16.63 22.02 -8.70
C VAL A 63 -16.79 22.77 -7.37
N ASN A 64 -17.98 22.62 -6.76
CA ASN A 64 -18.37 23.30 -5.53
C ASN A 64 -18.89 22.36 -4.44
N GLY A 65 -18.60 21.08 -4.53
CA GLY A 65 -19.01 20.10 -3.52
C GLY A 65 -18.85 18.67 -3.96
N VAL A 66 -19.42 17.78 -3.16
CA VAL A 66 -19.42 16.34 -3.38
C VAL A 66 -20.79 15.73 -3.16
N VAL A 67 -21.06 14.63 -3.85
CA VAL A 67 -22.21 13.75 -3.59
C VAL A 67 -21.71 12.57 -2.75
N VAL A 68 -22.43 12.31 -1.68
CA VAL A 68 -22.12 11.23 -0.74
C VAL A 68 -23.32 10.29 -0.66
N LYS A 69 -23.04 9.01 -0.62
CA LYS A 69 -24.07 7.99 -0.40
C LYS A 69 -23.91 7.41 1.00
N SER A 70 -24.90 7.64 1.85
CA SER A 70 -24.89 7.08 3.22
C SER A 70 -25.08 5.56 3.22
N LYS A 71 -24.81 4.91 4.34
CA LYS A 71 -25.09 3.46 4.53
C LYS A 71 -26.56 3.10 4.30
N ASN A 72 -27.46 4.03 4.56
CA ASN A 72 -28.91 3.85 4.33
C ASN A 72 -29.34 4.17 2.90
N HIS A 73 -28.36 4.29 1.99
CA HIS A 73 -28.57 4.67 0.59
C HIS A 73 -29.13 6.08 0.37
N GLU A 74 -29.15 6.91 1.38
CA GLU A 74 -29.52 8.32 1.24
C GLU A 74 -28.42 9.07 0.48
N VAL A 75 -28.84 9.95 -0.42
CA VAL A 75 -27.93 10.83 -1.16
C VAL A 75 -27.80 12.15 -0.43
N ILE A 76 -26.58 12.50 -0.06
CA ILE A 76 -26.27 13.72 0.68
C ILE A 76 -25.40 14.62 -0.21
N TYR A 77 -25.78 15.87 -0.35
CA TYR A 77 -25.03 16.89 -1.08
C TYR A 77 -24.27 17.77 -0.09
N ILE A 78 -22.95 17.74 -0.18
CA ILE A 78 -22.08 18.56 0.67
C ILE A 78 -21.43 19.62 -0.20
N ARG A 79 -21.75 20.88 0.05
CA ARG A 79 -21.23 22.04 -0.69
C ARG A 79 -20.06 22.68 0.05
N GLY A 80 -19.13 23.24 -0.72
CA GLY A 80 -17.95 23.94 -0.21
C GLY A 80 -17.37 24.87 -1.30
N ASN A 81 -16.49 25.74 -0.89
CA ASN A 81 -15.82 26.66 -1.81
C ASN A 81 -14.75 25.99 -2.67
N ALA A 82 -14.26 24.83 -2.22
CA ALA A 82 -13.29 24.01 -2.93
C ALA A 82 -13.39 22.55 -2.48
N VAL A 83 -12.95 21.64 -3.32
CA VAL A 83 -12.85 20.21 -3.02
C VAL A 83 -11.39 19.78 -3.18
N VAL A 84 -10.85 19.14 -2.16
CA VAL A 84 -9.53 18.50 -2.22
C VAL A 84 -9.72 17.00 -2.32
N ILE A 85 -9.25 16.41 -3.41
CA ILE A 85 -9.29 14.97 -3.64
C ILE A 85 -8.05 14.35 -2.98
N ALA A 86 -8.26 13.59 -1.93
CA ALA A 86 -7.19 12.93 -1.15
C ALA A 86 -7.53 11.46 -0.88
N THR A 87 -8.16 10.78 -1.84
CA THR A 87 -8.70 9.42 -1.72
C THR A 87 -7.64 8.31 -1.84
N GLY A 88 -6.37 8.69 -1.91
CA GLY A 88 -5.27 7.74 -2.12
C GLY A 88 -5.17 7.28 -3.58
N GLY A 89 -4.46 6.19 -3.78
CA GLY A 89 -4.20 5.62 -5.10
C GLY A 89 -5.18 4.49 -5.48
N TYR A 90 -4.71 3.59 -6.33
CA TYR A 90 -5.50 2.45 -6.84
C TYR A 90 -4.78 1.11 -6.72
N SER A 91 -3.77 1.03 -5.86
CA SER A 91 -2.92 -0.17 -5.72
C SER A 91 -3.66 -1.39 -5.18
N ALA A 92 -4.82 -1.23 -4.54
CA ALA A 92 -5.68 -2.34 -4.13
C ALA A 92 -6.50 -2.93 -5.30
N ASN A 93 -6.66 -2.18 -6.39
CA ASN A 93 -7.40 -2.60 -7.58
C ASN A 93 -6.45 -3.19 -8.63
N ASN A 94 -6.19 -4.51 -8.54
CA ASN A 94 -5.28 -5.19 -9.46
C ASN A 94 -5.69 -5.05 -10.94
N ALA A 95 -6.99 -5.02 -11.23
CA ALA A 95 -7.48 -4.84 -12.60
C ALA A 95 -7.09 -3.46 -13.14
N LEU A 96 -7.21 -2.43 -12.33
CA LEU A 96 -6.83 -1.07 -12.68
C LEU A 96 -5.29 -0.94 -12.81
N CYS A 97 -4.53 -1.58 -11.91
CA CYS A 97 -3.08 -1.65 -12.00
C CYS A 97 -2.62 -2.27 -13.33
N ARG A 98 -3.21 -3.38 -13.74
CA ARG A 98 -2.91 -4.04 -15.02
C ARG A 98 -3.30 -3.20 -16.24
N LYS A 99 -4.37 -2.42 -16.12
CA LYS A 99 -4.80 -1.51 -17.19
C LYS A 99 -3.74 -0.46 -17.49
N PHE A 100 -3.10 0.08 -16.46
CA PHE A 100 -2.11 1.15 -16.60
C PHE A 100 -0.67 0.64 -16.73
N ASN A 101 -0.36 -0.55 -16.22
CA ASN A 101 0.97 -1.12 -16.30
C ASN A 101 0.92 -2.61 -16.67
N SER A 102 1.38 -2.93 -17.90
CA SER A 102 1.36 -4.30 -18.46
C SER A 102 2.30 -5.28 -17.76
N GLU A 103 3.24 -4.79 -16.94
CA GLU A 103 4.12 -5.66 -16.15
C GLU A 103 3.40 -6.24 -14.92
N ILE A 104 2.26 -5.68 -14.53
CA ILE A 104 1.45 -6.20 -13.41
C ILE A 104 0.66 -7.41 -13.91
N SER A 105 0.84 -8.56 -13.25
CA SER A 105 0.07 -9.76 -13.55
C SER A 105 -1.13 -9.92 -12.61
N ALA A 106 -2.09 -10.75 -13.03
CA ALA A 106 -3.25 -11.07 -12.18
C ALA A 106 -2.86 -11.80 -10.87
N LEU A 107 -1.68 -12.41 -10.85
CA LEU A 107 -1.16 -13.16 -9.69
C LEU A 107 -0.36 -12.28 -8.72
N MET A 108 -0.08 -11.02 -9.07
CA MET A 108 0.61 -10.11 -8.16
C MET A 108 -0.37 -9.56 -7.12
N PRO A 109 -0.20 -9.90 -5.83
CA PRO A 109 -1.02 -9.34 -4.76
C PRO A 109 -0.65 -7.89 -4.51
N SER A 110 -1.58 -7.14 -3.94
CA SER A 110 -1.32 -5.78 -3.48
C SER A 110 -0.97 -5.75 -2.00
N THR A 111 0.05 -4.98 -1.63
CA THR A 111 0.35 -4.69 -0.21
C THR A 111 -0.69 -3.78 0.44
N ALA A 112 -1.45 -3.04 -0.36
CA ALA A 112 -2.54 -2.19 0.12
C ALA A 112 -3.77 -3.02 0.52
N ASN A 113 -3.95 -4.19 -0.10
CA ASN A 113 -5.05 -5.11 0.19
C ASN A 113 -4.60 -6.57 0.09
N PRO A 114 -3.70 -7.02 0.97
CA PRO A 114 -3.25 -8.40 0.96
C PRO A 114 -4.41 -9.34 1.30
N GLY A 115 -4.63 -10.33 0.43
CA GLY A 115 -5.72 -11.30 0.59
C GLY A 115 -7.12 -10.77 0.27
N GLY A 116 -7.26 -9.57 -0.30
CA GLY A 116 -8.55 -9.02 -0.75
C GLY A 116 -9.55 -8.67 0.37
N ARG A 117 -9.08 -8.53 1.61
CA ARG A 117 -9.95 -8.29 2.78
C ARG A 117 -10.38 -6.82 2.97
N TYR A 118 -9.62 -5.89 2.41
CA TYR A 118 -9.87 -4.45 2.55
C TYR A 118 -10.34 -3.90 1.21
N LEU A 119 -11.65 -3.74 1.06
CA LEU A 119 -12.25 -3.28 -0.19
C LEU A 119 -12.31 -1.75 -0.29
N ASP A 120 -12.09 -1.04 0.82
CA ASP A 120 -12.41 0.38 0.94
C ASP A 120 -11.20 1.31 0.77
N GLY A 121 -10.02 0.79 0.54
CA GLY A 121 -8.80 1.59 0.46
C GLY A 121 -8.06 1.45 -0.85
N ALA A 122 -7.50 2.55 -1.38
CA ALA A 122 -6.66 2.60 -2.58
C ALA A 122 -7.28 1.89 -3.80
N TRP A 123 -8.58 2.11 -4.03
CA TRP A 123 -9.35 1.45 -5.10
C TRP A 123 -9.39 2.23 -6.41
N GLY A 124 -9.03 3.52 -6.38
CA GLY A 124 -8.98 4.38 -7.55
C GLY A 124 -10.23 5.23 -7.76
N ASP A 125 -11.00 5.48 -6.71
CA ASP A 125 -12.27 6.19 -6.77
C ASP A 125 -12.15 7.56 -7.45
N ALA A 126 -11.05 8.29 -7.19
CA ALA A 126 -10.80 9.58 -7.83
C ALA A 126 -10.81 9.51 -9.36
N LEU A 127 -10.32 8.41 -9.94
CA LEU A 127 -10.29 8.23 -11.38
C LEU A 127 -11.70 8.08 -11.96
N GLU A 128 -12.65 7.57 -11.17
CA GLU A 128 -14.03 7.40 -11.62
C GLU A 128 -14.83 8.71 -11.53
N PHE A 129 -14.86 9.34 -10.36
CA PHE A 129 -15.72 10.53 -10.19
C PHE A 129 -15.12 11.81 -10.82
N THR A 130 -13.87 11.81 -11.24
CA THR A 130 -13.28 12.94 -11.99
C THR A 130 -13.41 12.82 -13.51
N LYS A 131 -13.76 11.64 -14.04
CA LYS A 131 -13.94 11.44 -15.49
C LYS A 131 -14.86 12.46 -16.16
N PRO A 132 -16.04 12.78 -15.61
CA PRO A 132 -16.95 13.74 -16.23
C PRO A 132 -16.36 15.15 -16.36
N PHE A 133 -15.35 15.45 -15.56
CA PHE A 133 -14.68 16.76 -15.48
C PHE A 133 -13.40 16.83 -16.32
N HIS A 134 -13.08 15.75 -17.08
CA HIS A 134 -11.88 15.65 -17.89
C HIS A 134 -10.60 15.99 -17.13
N ALA A 135 -10.53 15.60 -15.85
CA ALA A 135 -9.36 15.86 -15.01
C ALA A 135 -8.10 15.25 -15.62
N ALA A 136 -7.04 16.05 -15.69
CA ALA A 136 -5.76 15.57 -16.16
C ALA A 136 -5.19 14.52 -15.21
N THR A 137 -4.64 13.45 -15.77
CA THR A 137 -3.95 12.40 -15.02
C THR A 137 -2.52 12.28 -15.51
N VAL A 138 -1.59 12.05 -14.58
CA VAL A 138 -0.16 11.95 -14.88
C VAL A 138 0.38 10.69 -14.21
N ASP A 139 1.32 10.01 -14.89
CA ASP A 139 2.10 8.89 -14.35
C ASP A 139 1.27 7.72 -13.80
N LEU A 140 0.12 7.43 -14.38
CA LEU A 140 -0.71 6.29 -13.95
C LEU A 140 -0.03 4.93 -14.14
N ASP A 141 0.99 4.84 -14.98
CA ASP A 141 1.81 3.66 -15.19
C ASP A 141 2.92 3.49 -14.15
N LYS A 142 3.21 4.53 -13.35
CA LYS A 142 4.29 4.56 -12.34
C LYS A 142 3.87 3.84 -11.05
N ILE A 143 3.65 2.54 -11.14
CA ILE A 143 3.26 1.71 -10.01
C ILE A 143 4.53 1.19 -9.32
N GLN A 144 4.67 1.49 -8.03
CA GLN A 144 5.75 0.93 -7.24
C GLN A 144 5.54 -0.57 -7.03
N LYS A 145 6.47 -1.36 -7.54
CA LYS A 145 6.53 -2.80 -7.32
C LYS A 145 7.42 -3.09 -6.12
N ILE A 146 6.97 -3.97 -5.24
CA ILE A 146 7.69 -4.40 -4.05
C ILE A 146 7.87 -5.91 -4.14
N CYS A 147 9.10 -6.39 -3.96
CA CYS A 147 9.41 -7.82 -4.08
C CYS A 147 8.92 -8.67 -2.90
N PHE A 148 8.44 -8.06 -1.82
CA PHE A 148 7.98 -8.77 -0.62
C PHE A 148 6.57 -8.33 -0.21
N LEU A 149 5.64 -9.26 -0.21
CA LEU A 149 4.29 -8.99 0.27
C LEU A 149 4.32 -8.64 1.78
N GLY A 150 3.87 -7.43 2.10
CA GLY A 150 3.82 -6.93 3.48
C GLY A 150 5.20 -6.68 4.11
N GLY A 151 6.27 -6.50 3.29
CA GLY A 151 7.64 -6.29 3.74
C GLY A 151 8.47 -7.56 3.89
N ARG A 152 9.72 -7.43 4.26
CA ARG A 152 10.63 -8.58 4.45
C ARG A 152 10.20 -9.47 5.60
N LEU A 153 10.56 -10.76 5.51
CA LEU A 153 10.29 -11.73 6.56
C LEU A 153 11.23 -11.58 7.76
N VAL A 154 12.45 -11.15 7.52
CA VAL A 154 13.50 -10.97 8.53
C VAL A 154 13.96 -9.52 8.59
N ASP A 155 14.51 -9.11 9.75
CA ASP A 155 14.91 -7.73 10.01
C ASP A 155 16.33 -7.40 9.51
N TYR A 156 17.11 -8.39 9.09
CA TYR A 156 18.50 -8.21 8.67
C TYR A 156 18.84 -9.02 7.41
N THR A 157 19.85 -8.59 6.70
CA THR A 157 20.32 -9.22 5.48
C THR A 157 21.04 -10.54 5.77
N GLY A 158 20.83 -11.55 4.92
CA GLY A 158 21.54 -12.84 5.01
C GLY A 158 20.87 -13.87 5.93
N ALA A 159 19.70 -13.55 6.46
CA ALA A 159 18.91 -14.46 7.31
C ALA A 159 17.85 -15.23 6.53
N ASP A 160 17.82 -15.08 5.23
CA ASP A 160 16.88 -15.73 4.31
C ASP A 160 17.58 -16.13 3.01
N ILE A 161 16.96 -17.04 2.29
CA ILE A 161 17.39 -17.52 0.96
C ILE A 161 16.24 -17.30 -0.02
N TYR A 162 16.55 -16.73 -1.19
CA TYR A 162 15.56 -16.50 -2.23
C TYR A 162 15.71 -17.54 -3.35
N LEU A 163 14.69 -18.36 -3.50
CA LEU A 163 14.62 -19.41 -4.51
C LEU A 163 13.57 -19.06 -5.55
N ASN A 164 13.88 -19.27 -6.81
CA ASN A 164 12.88 -19.19 -7.88
C ASN A 164 11.98 -20.44 -7.86
N LYS A 165 11.00 -20.51 -8.77
CA LYS A 165 10.07 -21.63 -8.88
C LYS A 165 10.77 -23.01 -9.08
N ASN A 166 11.97 -23.02 -9.65
CA ASN A 166 12.75 -24.21 -9.91
C ASN A 166 13.66 -24.61 -8.71
N GLY A 167 13.55 -23.93 -7.58
CA GLY A 167 14.37 -24.17 -6.40
C GLY A 167 15.80 -23.64 -6.48
N LEU A 168 16.09 -22.77 -7.44
CA LEU A 168 17.43 -22.20 -7.65
C LEU A 168 17.52 -20.80 -7.04
N ARG A 169 18.61 -20.51 -6.32
CA ARG A 169 18.98 -19.15 -5.94
C ARG A 169 19.23 -18.33 -7.20
N PHE A 170 18.76 -17.11 -7.24
CA PHE A 170 18.82 -16.28 -8.44
C PHE A 170 19.36 -14.86 -8.17
N VAL A 171 19.53 -14.47 -6.91
CA VAL A 171 19.97 -13.14 -6.54
C VAL A 171 20.76 -13.17 -5.23
N ASN A 172 21.59 -12.16 -5.00
CA ASN A 172 22.19 -11.90 -3.69
C ASN A 172 21.11 -11.31 -2.77
N GLU A 173 20.78 -12.01 -1.70
CA GLU A 173 19.78 -11.58 -0.70
C GLU A 173 20.17 -10.28 0.02
N GLY A 174 21.45 -9.92 -0.01
CA GLY A 174 21.97 -8.65 0.48
C GLY A 174 21.85 -7.47 -0.46
N ALA A 175 21.39 -7.70 -1.69
CA ALA A 175 21.23 -6.64 -2.67
C ALA A 175 20.11 -5.65 -2.30
N SER A 176 20.08 -4.50 -2.96
CA SER A 176 19.00 -3.53 -2.79
C SER A 176 17.64 -4.12 -3.18
N HIS A 177 16.55 -3.59 -2.63
CA HIS A 177 15.19 -4.01 -3.03
C HIS A 177 14.94 -3.86 -4.54
N GLY A 178 15.54 -2.82 -5.16
CA GLY A 178 15.45 -2.59 -6.59
C GLY A 178 16.13 -3.70 -7.39
N ASP A 179 17.35 -4.08 -7.00
CA ASP A 179 18.11 -5.15 -7.68
C ASP A 179 17.42 -6.50 -7.50
N VAL A 180 16.94 -6.81 -6.30
CA VAL A 180 16.14 -8.03 -6.06
C VAL A 180 14.91 -8.06 -6.95
N LEU A 181 14.21 -6.93 -7.08
CA LEU A 181 13.03 -6.83 -7.95
C LEU A 181 13.39 -7.06 -9.44
N VAL A 182 14.46 -6.44 -9.91
CA VAL A 182 14.92 -6.59 -11.31
C VAL A 182 15.22 -8.06 -11.61
N GLU A 183 15.93 -8.75 -10.73
CA GLU A 183 16.25 -10.16 -10.90
C GLU A 183 15.01 -11.06 -10.75
N LEU A 184 14.08 -10.74 -9.84
CA LEU A 184 12.83 -11.45 -9.66
C LEU A 184 11.94 -11.39 -10.93
N LEU A 185 11.88 -10.25 -11.58
CA LEU A 185 11.07 -10.06 -12.77
C LEU A 185 11.55 -10.92 -13.96
N LYS A 186 12.81 -11.37 -13.95
CA LYS A 186 13.39 -12.30 -14.94
C LYS A 186 13.07 -13.77 -14.65
N GLN A 187 12.61 -14.09 -13.40
CA GLN A 187 12.38 -15.47 -13.00
C GLN A 187 11.05 -16.04 -13.52
N PRO A 188 10.94 -17.36 -13.63
CA PRO A 188 9.69 -18.02 -14.01
C PRO A 188 8.53 -17.59 -13.13
N GLN A 189 7.42 -17.18 -13.76
CA GLN A 189 6.21 -16.67 -13.10
C GLN A 189 6.42 -15.40 -12.25
N ARG A 190 7.62 -14.79 -12.28
CA ARG A 190 7.95 -13.60 -11.46
C ARG A 190 7.63 -13.83 -9.97
N ALA A 191 7.92 -15.03 -9.50
CA ALA A 191 7.64 -15.48 -8.15
C ALA A 191 8.90 -16.07 -7.51
N MET A 192 9.02 -15.91 -6.20
CA MET A 192 10.09 -16.49 -5.41
C MET A 192 9.55 -17.11 -4.12
N TRP A 193 10.29 -18.08 -3.60
CA TRP A 193 10.15 -18.58 -2.25
C TRP A 193 11.20 -17.91 -1.37
N VAL A 194 10.78 -17.41 -0.22
CA VAL A 194 11.68 -16.89 0.80
C VAL A 194 11.72 -17.91 1.93
N ILE A 195 12.91 -18.48 2.15
CA ILE A 195 13.14 -19.50 3.16
C ILE A 195 13.98 -18.89 4.26
N THR A 196 13.59 -19.10 5.50
CA THR A 196 14.33 -18.69 6.68
C THR A 196 14.20 -19.75 7.76
N ASP A 197 15.12 -19.80 8.70
CA ASP A 197 15.11 -20.73 9.82
C ASP A 197 14.48 -20.15 11.09
N SER A 198 14.38 -20.98 12.14
CA SER A 198 13.82 -20.56 13.43
C SER A 198 14.77 -19.66 14.24
N GLN A 199 16.06 -19.65 13.93
CA GLN A 199 17.07 -18.89 14.65
C GLN A 199 17.12 -17.42 14.21
N SER A 200 16.70 -17.15 12.99
CA SER A 200 16.70 -15.81 12.42
C SER A 200 15.67 -14.91 13.11
N LYS A 201 16.08 -13.69 13.46
CA LYS A 201 15.19 -12.68 14.02
C LYS A 201 14.13 -12.29 12.99
N LYS A 202 12.88 -12.51 13.32
CA LYS A 202 11.76 -12.23 12.44
C LYS A 202 11.34 -10.76 12.51
N GLY A 203 10.91 -10.24 11.38
CA GLY A 203 10.28 -8.92 11.30
C GLY A 203 8.91 -8.89 11.95
N LEU A 204 8.45 -7.70 12.29
CA LEU A 204 7.17 -7.47 12.98
C LEU A 204 5.93 -7.96 12.20
N SER A 205 6.07 -8.23 10.91
CA SER A 205 4.96 -8.68 10.07
C SER A 205 4.75 -10.20 10.06
N LEU A 206 5.56 -11.00 10.75
CA LEU A 206 5.49 -12.45 10.66
C LEU A 206 4.14 -13.02 11.08
N GLU A 207 3.60 -12.57 12.22
CA GLU A 207 2.31 -13.05 12.74
C GLU A 207 1.18 -12.79 11.74
N ASN A 208 1.13 -11.60 11.17
CA ASN A 208 0.15 -11.25 10.15
C ASN A 208 0.29 -12.13 8.91
N LYS A 209 1.52 -12.39 8.45
CA LYS A 209 1.80 -13.23 7.29
C LYS A 209 1.45 -14.70 7.52
N LEU A 210 1.63 -15.20 8.75
CA LEU A 210 1.17 -16.55 9.13
C LEU A 210 -0.36 -16.61 9.13
N ALA A 211 -1.02 -15.62 9.72
CA ALA A 211 -2.47 -15.54 9.76
C ALA A 211 -3.10 -15.43 8.37
N ASP A 212 -2.43 -14.74 7.44
CA ASP A 212 -2.88 -14.56 6.06
C ASP A 212 -2.53 -15.74 5.14
N GLY A 213 -1.76 -16.72 5.65
CA GLY A 213 -1.29 -17.85 4.85
C GLY A 213 -0.19 -17.50 3.85
N ALA A 214 0.35 -16.28 3.89
CA ALA A 214 1.48 -15.86 3.07
C ALA A 214 2.79 -16.54 3.49
N VAL A 215 2.90 -16.96 4.74
CA VAL A 215 3.99 -17.74 5.30
C VAL A 215 3.46 -19.05 5.83
N LYS A 216 4.21 -20.11 5.61
CA LYS A 216 3.97 -21.44 6.20
C LYS A 216 5.14 -21.80 7.10
N LYS A 217 4.85 -22.31 8.28
CA LYS A 217 5.83 -22.86 9.21
C LYS A 217 5.85 -24.38 9.08
N PHE A 218 7.03 -24.93 9.04
CA PHE A 218 7.26 -26.39 9.04
C PHE A 218 8.11 -26.75 10.26
N ASP A 219 7.79 -27.85 10.90
CA ASP A 219 8.53 -28.34 12.08
C ASP A 219 9.77 -29.13 11.69
N SER A 220 9.84 -29.62 10.47
CA SER A 220 11.00 -30.31 9.91
C SER A 220 11.11 -30.12 8.40
N LEU A 221 12.31 -30.37 7.86
CA LEU A 221 12.56 -30.35 6.40
C LEU A 221 11.92 -31.52 5.64
N ARG A 222 11.33 -32.49 6.35
CA ARG A 222 10.72 -33.68 5.75
C ARG A 222 9.19 -33.59 5.65
N GLN A 223 8.62 -32.47 6.02
CA GLN A 223 7.21 -32.15 5.82
C GLN A 223 7.01 -31.33 4.54
#